data_7a1e6eb8ddcbd30befe13586ae82201b
#
_entry.id   7a1e6eb8ddcbd30befe13586ae82201b
#
_cell.length_a   1.000
_cell.length_b   1.000
_cell.length_c   1.000
_cell.angle_alpha   90.00
_cell.angle_beta   90.00
_cell.angle_gamma   90.00
#
_symmetry.space_group_name_H-M   'P 1'
#
loop_
_entity.id
_entity.type
_entity.pdbx_description
1 polymer ?
#
loop_
_entity_poly.entity_id
_entity_poly.type
_entity_poly.pdbx_seq_one_letter_code
_entity_poly.pdbx_strand_id
1 'polypeptide(L)'
;VFTAFLGIKAMGQAPEKTEKLKEAVYVADAKIYPENEGKIVIVPGKIEAELPLVDVKTGLKLPTIKATKQSWYAVGVKSVDTGYDWSWVADGSTQTLTAECSVGEFKLYEGMLNGLAVSEDYKDFEKSNLKEAGLMDYYAYVVTDGVYISDDKGGHTCYKDEYEGAVRYKYRIMPVDGELEYTFVGVQKNGALVRDDSLGLIASTEGILHP
;
A
#
# COMPACT_ATOMS: atom_id res chain seq x y z
N VAL A 1 -16.13 27.02 -14.92
CA VAL A 1 -15.10 27.67 -14.12
C VAL A 1 -14.20 26.62 -13.47
N PHE A 2 -13.52 25.83 -14.28
CA PHE A 2 -12.71 24.67 -13.83
C PHE A 2 -11.20 24.88 -14.07
N THR A 3 -10.73 26.11 -13.90
CA THR A 3 -9.34 26.45 -14.24
C THR A 3 -8.32 25.99 -13.18
N ALA A 4 -8.72 25.74 -11.95
CA ALA A 4 -7.82 25.30 -10.90
C ALA A 4 -7.48 23.79 -10.97
N PHE A 5 -8.32 22.99 -11.61
CA PHE A 5 -8.10 21.55 -11.79
C PHE A 5 -7.03 21.23 -12.85
N LEU A 6 -6.63 22.19 -13.64
CA LEU A 6 -5.52 22.08 -14.59
C LEU A 6 -4.13 22.03 -13.94
N GLY A 7 -4.06 22.23 -12.62
CA GLY A 7 -2.85 21.99 -11.83
C GLY A 7 -2.48 20.53 -11.65
N ILE A 8 -3.41 19.57 -11.83
CA ILE A 8 -3.05 18.18 -12.09
C ILE A 8 -2.42 18.18 -13.48
N LYS A 9 -1.13 18.41 -13.54
CA LYS A 9 -0.35 18.33 -14.78
C LYS A 9 -0.62 16.96 -15.38
N ALA A 10 -1.60 16.93 -16.28
CA ALA A 10 -1.82 15.85 -17.22
C ALA A 10 -0.65 15.85 -18.21
N MET A 11 0.55 15.47 -17.73
CA MET A 11 1.69 15.28 -18.61
C MET A 11 1.35 14.15 -19.57
N GLY A 12 0.95 14.51 -20.80
CA GLY A 12 0.74 13.58 -21.89
C GLY A 12 -0.64 12.90 -21.96
N GLN A 13 -1.70 13.47 -21.35
CA GLN A 13 -3.04 12.88 -21.45
C GLN A 13 -3.77 13.26 -22.73
N ALA A 14 -4.47 12.26 -23.31
CA ALA A 14 -5.26 12.46 -24.53
C ALA A 14 -6.43 13.45 -24.30
N PRO A 15 -6.85 14.23 -25.32
CA PRO A 15 -7.94 15.21 -25.23
C PRO A 15 -9.24 14.65 -24.64
N GLU A 16 -9.59 13.40 -24.94
CA GLU A 16 -10.79 12.71 -24.44
C GLU A 16 -10.85 12.60 -22.91
N LYS A 17 -9.70 12.45 -22.25
CA LYS A 17 -9.62 12.37 -20.79
C LYS A 17 -9.93 13.71 -20.13
N THR A 18 -9.48 14.79 -20.76
CA THR A 18 -9.74 16.16 -20.31
C THR A 18 -11.23 16.50 -20.40
N GLU A 19 -11.91 16.05 -21.46
CA GLU A 19 -13.35 16.27 -21.63
C GLU A 19 -14.17 15.54 -20.54
N LYS A 20 -13.88 14.27 -20.27
CA LYS A 20 -14.56 13.51 -19.19
C LYS A 20 -14.42 14.17 -17.82
N LEU A 21 -13.26 14.77 -17.54
CA LEU A 21 -13.04 15.47 -16.27
C LEU A 21 -13.81 16.80 -16.17
N LYS A 22 -14.13 17.44 -17.29
CA LYS A 22 -14.97 18.66 -17.30
C LYS A 22 -16.40 18.37 -16.87
N GLU A 23 -16.87 17.13 -17.04
CA GLU A 23 -18.20 16.68 -16.65
C GLU A 23 -18.22 16.12 -15.21
N ALA A 24 -17.06 16.03 -14.54
CA ALA A 24 -16.98 15.49 -13.19
C ALA A 24 -17.69 16.42 -12.19
N VAL A 25 -18.41 15.80 -11.27
CA VAL A 25 -19.13 16.50 -10.21
C VAL A 25 -18.23 16.68 -9.00
N TYR A 26 -18.08 17.91 -8.54
CA TYR A 26 -17.34 18.19 -7.30
C TYR A 26 -18.26 18.04 -6.08
N VAL A 27 -17.90 17.11 -5.18
CA VAL A 27 -18.67 16.75 -3.97
C VAL A 27 -17.90 17.20 -2.74
N ALA A 28 -18.05 18.48 -2.41
CA ALA A 28 -17.28 19.17 -1.37
C ALA A 28 -17.49 18.60 0.04
N ASP A 29 -18.68 18.07 0.32
CA ASP A 29 -19.07 17.55 1.62
C ASP A 29 -18.87 16.02 1.78
N ALA A 30 -18.26 15.41 0.76
CA ALA A 30 -17.98 13.97 0.70
C ALA A 30 -19.20 13.08 1.02
N LYS A 31 -20.40 13.49 0.57
CA LYS A 31 -21.64 12.73 0.71
C LYS A 31 -22.05 12.01 -0.57
N ILE A 32 -22.78 10.93 -0.40
CA ILE A 32 -23.32 10.15 -1.50
C ILE A 32 -24.64 10.78 -1.98
N TYR A 33 -24.68 11.15 -3.24
CA TYR A 33 -25.87 11.68 -3.91
C TYR A 33 -26.34 10.68 -4.96
N PRO A 34 -27.60 10.19 -4.88
CA PRO A 34 -28.13 9.21 -5.84
C PRO A 34 -28.03 9.64 -7.30
N GLU A 35 -28.19 10.93 -7.57
CA GLU A 35 -28.07 11.51 -8.90
C GLU A 35 -26.65 11.45 -9.48
N ASN A 36 -25.64 11.17 -8.66
CA ASN A 36 -24.26 11.02 -9.09
C ASN A 36 -23.89 9.56 -9.35
N GLU A 37 -24.80 8.62 -9.20
CA GLU A 37 -24.54 7.20 -9.46
C GLU A 37 -24.06 6.99 -10.91
N GLY A 38 -22.93 6.34 -11.08
CA GLY A 38 -22.25 6.11 -12.36
C GLY A 38 -21.49 7.30 -12.93
N LYS A 39 -21.52 8.48 -12.26
CA LYS A 39 -20.77 9.65 -12.71
C LYS A 39 -19.37 9.70 -12.09
N ILE A 40 -18.48 10.39 -12.79
CA ILE A 40 -17.18 10.76 -12.24
C ILE A 40 -17.41 11.85 -11.20
N VAL A 41 -16.89 11.63 -10.00
CA VAL A 41 -16.96 12.60 -8.91
C VAL A 41 -15.55 12.93 -8.42
N ILE A 42 -15.41 14.14 -7.91
CA ILE A 42 -14.20 14.67 -7.28
C ILE A 42 -14.54 14.90 -5.82
N VAL A 43 -13.92 14.15 -4.93
CA VAL A 43 -14.23 14.14 -3.51
C VAL A 43 -12.99 14.53 -2.71
N PRO A 44 -12.92 15.76 -2.18
CA PRO A 44 -11.91 16.14 -1.22
C PRO A 44 -12.29 15.64 0.16
N GLY A 45 -11.32 15.28 0.97
CA GLY A 45 -11.57 14.96 2.36
C GLY A 45 -10.44 14.22 3.04
N LYS A 46 -10.65 13.99 4.32
CA LYS A 46 -9.74 13.23 5.17
C LYS A 46 -10.02 11.75 5.00
N ILE A 47 -8.93 10.97 4.90
CA ILE A 47 -9.06 9.51 4.91
C ILE A 47 -9.34 9.04 6.32
N GLU A 48 -10.41 8.30 6.47
CA GLU A 48 -10.71 7.48 7.65
C GLU A 48 -10.38 6.03 7.33
N ALA A 49 -9.68 5.34 8.23
CA ALA A 49 -9.22 3.98 8.01
C ALA A 49 -9.36 3.13 9.26
N GLU A 50 -9.64 1.85 9.06
CA GLU A 50 -9.58 0.86 10.13
C GLU A 50 -8.10 0.47 10.37
N LEU A 51 -7.53 1.00 11.44
CA LEU A 51 -6.16 0.70 11.84
C LEU A 51 -6.12 -0.22 13.06
N PRO A 52 -5.10 -1.06 13.20
CA PRO A 52 -3.96 -1.25 12.30
C PRO A 52 -4.32 -2.09 11.06
N LEU A 53 -3.61 -1.84 9.95
CA LEU A 53 -3.61 -2.73 8.79
C LEU A 53 -3.03 -4.10 9.20
N VAL A 54 -3.77 -5.17 8.96
CA VAL A 54 -3.33 -6.54 9.31
C VAL A 54 -2.90 -7.29 8.05
N ASP A 55 -1.67 -7.77 8.03
CA ASP A 55 -1.26 -8.76 7.03
C ASP A 55 -1.84 -10.12 7.38
N VAL A 56 -2.89 -10.54 6.70
CA VAL A 56 -3.59 -11.81 6.96
C VAL A 56 -2.70 -13.05 6.85
N LYS A 57 -1.61 -13.00 6.10
CA LYS A 57 -0.68 -14.13 5.94
C LYS A 57 0.22 -14.30 7.18
N THR A 58 0.67 -13.18 7.76
CA THR A 58 1.61 -13.20 8.88
C THR A 58 0.96 -12.82 10.22
N GLY A 59 -0.25 -12.24 10.19
CA GLY A 59 -0.89 -11.68 11.39
C GLY A 59 -0.27 -10.36 11.87
N LEU A 60 0.76 -9.86 11.19
CA LEU A 60 1.45 -8.64 11.60
C LEU A 60 0.54 -7.41 11.46
N LYS A 61 0.51 -6.60 12.51
CA LYS A 61 -0.24 -5.34 12.57
C LYS A 61 0.67 -4.17 12.21
N LEU A 62 0.29 -3.40 11.20
CA LEU A 62 1.05 -2.27 10.67
C LEU A 62 0.29 -0.96 10.94
N PRO A 63 0.92 0.07 11.55
CA PRO A 63 0.26 1.34 11.87
C PRO A 63 0.15 2.24 10.62
N THR A 64 -0.44 1.74 9.56
CA THR A 64 -0.54 2.42 8.27
C THR A 64 -1.78 2.00 7.50
N ILE A 65 -2.22 2.82 6.56
CA ILE A 65 -3.33 2.50 5.66
C ILE A 65 -2.88 1.73 4.42
N LYS A 66 -1.60 1.80 4.07
CA LYS A 66 -1.03 1.12 2.91
C LYS A 66 0.39 0.66 3.18
N ALA A 67 0.66 -0.57 2.81
CA ALA A 67 1.99 -1.17 2.90
C ALA A 67 2.32 -1.97 1.65
N THR A 68 3.58 -2.23 1.45
CA THR A 68 4.06 -3.26 0.53
C THR A 68 4.84 -4.31 1.30
N LYS A 69 4.66 -5.57 0.91
CA LYS A 69 5.38 -6.72 1.43
C LYS A 69 6.14 -7.40 0.32
N GLN A 70 7.40 -7.67 0.57
CA GLN A 70 8.23 -8.55 -0.23
C GLN A 70 8.61 -9.78 0.59
N SER A 71 8.69 -10.92 -0.05
CA SER A 71 9.12 -12.17 0.57
C SER A 71 10.25 -12.81 -0.21
N TRP A 72 11.09 -13.52 0.52
CA TRP A 72 12.18 -14.33 -0.02
C TRP A 72 12.23 -15.65 0.72
N TYR A 73 12.75 -16.66 0.05
CA TYR A 73 13.07 -17.95 0.66
C TYR A 73 14.56 -18.26 0.49
N ALA A 74 15.10 -18.97 1.46
CA ALA A 74 16.49 -19.39 1.44
C ALA A 74 16.67 -20.61 0.53
N VAL A 75 17.67 -20.53 -0.33
CA VAL A 75 18.07 -21.63 -1.22
C VAL A 75 19.53 -21.95 -0.98
N GLY A 76 19.81 -23.22 -0.70
CA GLY A 76 21.16 -23.72 -0.59
C GLY A 76 21.76 -23.98 -1.96
N VAL A 77 22.93 -23.39 -2.22
CA VAL A 77 23.73 -23.68 -3.43
C VAL A 77 24.97 -24.45 -2.97
N LYS A 78 25.19 -25.63 -3.55
CA LYS A 78 26.38 -26.43 -3.24
C LYS A 78 27.64 -25.68 -3.69
N SER A 79 28.49 -25.36 -2.73
CA SER A 79 29.80 -24.74 -2.97
C SER A 79 30.91 -25.78 -2.86
N VAL A 80 31.94 -25.64 -3.72
CA VAL A 80 33.08 -26.55 -3.73
C VAL A 80 33.99 -26.31 -2.51
N ASP A 81 34.04 -25.06 -2.04
CA ASP A 81 35.00 -24.65 -0.99
C ASP A 81 34.39 -24.66 0.41
N THR A 82 33.09 -24.39 0.55
CA THR A 82 32.43 -24.21 1.84
C THR A 82 31.36 -25.27 2.14
N GLY A 83 31.04 -26.14 1.16
CA GLY A 83 30.00 -27.16 1.27
C GLY A 83 28.63 -26.64 0.83
N TYR A 84 28.16 -25.54 1.37
CA TYR A 84 26.90 -24.86 0.95
C TYR A 84 27.02 -23.36 1.17
N ASP A 85 26.65 -22.60 0.13
CA ASP A 85 26.39 -21.17 0.22
C ASP A 85 24.87 -20.96 0.15
N TRP A 86 24.37 -20.05 0.99
CA TRP A 86 22.96 -19.73 1.04
C TRP A 86 22.68 -18.42 0.32
N SER A 87 21.62 -18.40 -0.46
CA SER A 87 21.15 -17.18 -1.10
C SER A 87 19.64 -17.02 -0.87
N TRP A 88 19.22 -15.76 -0.80
CA TRP A 88 17.83 -15.41 -0.70
C TRP A 88 17.25 -15.17 -2.09
N VAL A 89 16.24 -15.94 -2.46
CA VAL A 89 15.53 -15.82 -3.74
C VAL A 89 14.19 -15.19 -3.49
N ALA A 90 13.85 -14.17 -4.27
CA ALA A 90 12.56 -13.49 -4.16
C ALA A 90 11.41 -14.45 -4.47
N ASP A 91 10.41 -14.46 -3.60
CA ASP A 91 9.18 -15.25 -3.73
C ASP A 91 8.10 -14.40 -4.41
N GLY A 92 8.22 -14.27 -5.73
CA GLY A 92 7.24 -13.56 -6.55
C GLY A 92 7.37 -12.03 -6.55
N SER A 93 6.25 -11.38 -6.82
CA SER A 93 6.16 -9.91 -6.90
C SER A 93 5.89 -9.28 -5.54
N THR A 94 6.21 -7.99 -5.45
CA THR A 94 5.81 -7.18 -4.29
C THR A 94 4.29 -7.19 -4.12
N GLN A 95 3.82 -7.57 -2.96
CA GLN A 95 2.41 -7.58 -2.59
C GLN A 95 2.04 -6.22 -1.99
N THR A 96 0.93 -5.63 -2.44
CA THR A 96 0.34 -4.43 -1.81
C THR A 96 -0.69 -4.87 -0.79
N LEU A 97 -0.67 -4.23 0.37
CA LEU A 97 -1.62 -4.37 1.46
C LEU A 97 -2.30 -3.03 1.70
N THR A 98 -3.61 -3.02 1.89
CA THR A 98 -4.39 -1.81 2.16
C THR A 98 -5.39 -2.07 3.27
N ALA A 99 -5.59 -1.06 4.13
CA ALA A 99 -6.68 -1.06 5.10
C ALA A 99 -8.00 -0.73 4.39
N GLU A 100 -9.11 -1.08 5.03
CA GLU A 100 -10.40 -0.53 4.61
C GLU A 100 -10.43 0.96 4.93
N CYS A 101 -10.70 1.77 3.91
CA CYS A 101 -10.67 3.22 4.00
C CYS A 101 -11.97 3.83 3.47
N SER A 102 -12.29 5.02 4.01
CA SER A 102 -13.35 5.87 3.50
C SER A 102 -12.93 7.33 3.44
N VAL A 103 -13.66 8.12 2.68
CA VAL A 103 -13.64 9.59 2.71
C VAL A 103 -15.08 10.07 2.81
N GLY A 104 -15.44 10.66 3.95
CA GLY A 104 -16.84 10.93 4.26
C GLY A 104 -17.69 9.66 4.17
N GLU A 105 -18.77 9.71 3.36
CA GLU A 105 -19.65 8.55 3.17
C GLU A 105 -19.14 7.53 2.14
N PHE A 106 -18.10 7.86 1.38
CA PHE A 106 -17.60 6.99 0.32
C PHE A 106 -16.58 5.97 0.83
N LYS A 107 -16.85 4.69 0.59
CA LYS A 107 -15.83 3.65 0.72
C LYS A 107 -14.82 3.77 -0.43
N LEU A 108 -13.54 3.61 -0.12
CA LEU A 108 -12.45 3.62 -1.10
C LEU A 108 -12.06 2.20 -1.48
N TYR A 109 -12.19 1.84 -2.74
CA TYR A 109 -11.64 0.58 -3.22
C TYR A 109 -10.12 0.67 -3.39
N GLU A 110 -9.46 -0.47 -3.35
CA GLU A 110 -7.99 -0.61 -3.40
C GLU A 110 -7.34 0.23 -4.52
N GLY A 111 -7.93 0.24 -5.70
CA GLY A 111 -7.46 1.04 -6.83
C GLY A 111 -7.39 2.55 -6.56
N MET A 112 -8.22 3.06 -5.64
CA MET A 112 -8.22 4.47 -5.24
C MET A 112 -6.99 4.85 -4.41
N LEU A 113 -6.38 3.88 -3.72
CA LEU A 113 -5.20 4.08 -2.89
C LEU A 113 -3.87 3.90 -3.66
N ASN A 114 -3.93 3.54 -4.94
CA ASN A 114 -2.72 3.28 -5.73
C ASN A 114 -1.82 4.51 -5.88
N GLY A 115 -2.39 5.72 -5.87
CA GLY A 115 -1.63 6.98 -5.91
C GLY A 115 -0.85 7.31 -4.63
N LEU A 116 -1.17 6.63 -3.50
CA LEU A 116 -0.51 6.88 -2.23
C LEU A 116 0.88 6.22 -2.21
N ALA A 117 1.89 7.03 -1.90
CA ALA A 117 3.27 6.56 -1.89
C ALA A 117 3.57 5.68 -0.65
N VAL A 118 4.26 4.58 -0.88
CA VAL A 118 4.84 3.73 0.18
C VAL A 118 6.34 4.02 0.17
N SER A 119 6.81 4.82 1.13
CA SER A 119 8.15 5.42 1.10
C SER A 119 9.08 4.96 2.21
N GLU A 120 8.58 4.45 3.33
CA GLU A 120 9.38 4.13 4.49
C GLU A 120 9.49 2.63 4.74
N ASP A 121 10.68 2.18 5.12
CA ASP A 121 10.87 0.82 5.62
C ASP A 121 10.26 0.71 7.02
N TYR A 122 9.38 -0.28 7.21
CA TYR A 122 8.83 -0.58 8.54
C TYR A 122 9.92 -1.24 9.40
N LYS A 123 10.16 -0.68 10.59
CA LYS A 123 11.27 -1.06 11.46
C LYS A 123 10.85 -1.50 12.86
N ASP A 124 9.59 -1.23 13.21
CA ASP A 124 9.06 -1.51 14.55
C ASP A 124 8.63 -2.97 14.67
N PHE A 125 9.61 -3.86 14.63
CA PHE A 125 9.42 -5.30 14.87
C PHE A 125 9.78 -5.65 16.32
N GLU A 126 9.08 -5.01 17.25
CA GLU A 126 9.25 -5.37 18.65
C GLU A 126 8.80 -6.83 18.91
N LYS A 127 9.45 -7.46 19.89
CA LYS A 127 9.17 -8.86 20.24
C LYS A 127 7.71 -9.08 20.67
N SER A 128 7.08 -8.06 21.27
CA SER A 128 5.66 -8.05 21.61
C SER A 128 4.76 -8.13 20.38
N ASN A 129 5.05 -7.31 19.34
CA ASN A 129 4.28 -7.26 18.09
C ASN A 129 4.40 -8.57 17.31
N LEU A 130 5.59 -9.16 17.26
CA LEU A 130 5.81 -10.45 16.63
C LEU A 130 5.06 -11.56 17.38
N LYS A 131 5.03 -11.51 18.71
CA LYS A 131 4.30 -12.47 19.55
C LYS A 131 2.78 -12.35 19.32
N GLU A 132 2.24 -11.14 19.28
CA GLU A 132 0.82 -10.92 19.01
C GLU A 132 0.40 -11.42 17.62
N ALA A 133 1.28 -11.29 16.64
CA ALA A 133 1.08 -11.81 15.29
C ALA A 133 1.23 -13.33 15.18
N GLY A 134 1.59 -14.02 16.27
CA GLY A 134 1.88 -15.46 16.21
C GLY A 134 3.23 -15.82 15.60
N LEU A 135 4.09 -14.83 15.39
CA LEU A 135 5.44 -14.97 14.83
C LEU A 135 6.50 -15.12 15.91
N MET A 136 6.26 -15.99 16.90
CA MET A 136 7.13 -16.13 18.08
C MET A 136 8.55 -16.60 17.77
N ASP A 137 8.70 -17.33 16.68
CA ASP A 137 9.98 -17.86 16.19
C ASP A 137 10.67 -16.93 15.17
N TYR A 138 10.05 -15.78 14.86
CA TYR A 138 10.62 -14.79 13.94
C TYR A 138 11.52 -13.81 14.67
N TYR A 139 12.54 -13.37 13.99
CA TYR A 139 13.53 -12.39 14.44
C TYR A 139 13.63 -11.24 13.46
N ALA A 140 13.67 -10.01 14.00
CA ALA A 140 13.98 -8.83 13.20
C ALA A 140 15.51 -8.67 13.11
N TYR A 141 15.99 -8.37 11.92
CA TYR A 141 17.40 -8.06 11.69
C TYR A 141 17.58 -6.97 10.62
N VAL A 142 18.64 -6.21 10.77
CA VAL A 142 18.98 -5.08 9.88
C VAL A 142 20.08 -5.49 8.94
N VAL A 143 19.87 -5.25 7.65
CA VAL A 143 20.90 -5.36 6.61
C VAL A 143 20.98 -4.05 5.83
N THR A 144 21.94 -3.94 4.93
CA THR A 144 22.24 -2.69 4.21
C THR A 144 21.04 -2.11 3.46
N ASP A 145 20.11 -2.96 3.00
CA ASP A 145 18.94 -2.58 2.20
C ASP A 145 17.62 -2.56 2.99
N GLY A 146 17.66 -2.69 4.31
CA GLY A 146 16.47 -2.52 5.15
C GLY A 146 16.39 -3.41 6.38
N VAL A 147 15.19 -3.47 6.95
CA VAL A 147 14.87 -4.32 8.10
C VAL A 147 13.99 -5.47 7.64
N TYR A 148 14.34 -6.67 8.06
CA TYR A 148 13.64 -7.89 7.72
C TYR A 148 13.16 -8.60 8.98
N ILE A 149 12.06 -9.33 8.86
CA ILE A 149 11.71 -10.40 9.82
C ILE A 149 11.88 -11.75 9.14
N SER A 150 12.40 -12.72 9.88
CA SER A 150 12.63 -14.08 9.37
C SER A 150 12.40 -15.11 10.44
N ASP A 151 12.00 -16.30 10.04
CA ASP A 151 11.99 -17.52 10.86
C ASP A 151 13.39 -18.14 10.99
N ASP A 152 14.33 -17.60 10.27
CA ASP A 152 15.74 -17.91 10.42
C ASP A 152 16.27 -17.44 11.77
N LYS A 153 16.74 -18.36 12.59
CA LYS A 153 17.23 -18.10 13.95
C LYS A 153 18.54 -17.28 14.02
N GLY A 154 18.82 -16.50 12.97
CA GLY A 154 19.88 -15.47 12.98
C GLY A 154 21.29 -16.05 12.99
N GLY A 155 21.42 -17.30 12.67
CA GLY A 155 22.71 -17.94 12.64
C GLY A 155 23.40 -17.75 11.30
N HIS A 156 24.36 -16.85 11.21
CA HIS A 156 25.34 -16.84 10.12
C HIS A 156 26.21 -18.12 10.08
N THR A 157 25.94 -19.09 10.93
CA THR A 157 26.62 -20.38 10.98
C THR A 157 25.64 -21.49 10.72
N CYS A 158 25.34 -21.67 9.46
CA CYS A 158 24.29 -22.57 9.00
C CYS A 158 24.78 -24.01 8.91
N TYR A 159 24.14 -24.87 9.66
CA TYR A 159 24.14 -26.30 9.37
C TYR A 159 23.08 -26.57 8.31
N LYS A 160 23.44 -27.36 7.33
CA LYS A 160 22.79 -27.65 6.04
C LYS A 160 21.26 -27.82 6.05
N ASP A 161 20.66 -28.29 7.13
CA ASP A 161 19.27 -28.73 7.14
C ASP A 161 18.31 -27.74 7.82
N GLU A 162 18.81 -26.67 8.45
CA GLU A 162 17.99 -25.72 9.21
C GLU A 162 17.54 -24.49 8.41
N TYR A 163 18.10 -24.28 7.22
CA TYR A 163 17.88 -23.08 6.41
C TYR A 163 17.08 -23.27 5.13
N GLU A 164 17.04 -24.49 4.61
CA GLU A 164 16.33 -24.73 3.37
C GLU A 164 14.83 -24.45 3.58
N GLY A 165 14.34 -23.46 2.84
CA GLY A 165 12.95 -23.05 2.94
C GLY A 165 12.65 -21.99 4.01
N ALA A 166 13.65 -21.51 4.75
CA ALA A 166 13.46 -20.35 5.65
C ALA A 166 12.92 -19.17 4.86
N VAL A 167 11.99 -18.42 5.46
CA VAL A 167 11.32 -17.29 4.79
C VAL A 167 11.66 -16.00 5.50
N ARG A 168 11.90 -14.95 4.73
CA ARG A 168 12.03 -13.59 5.26
C ARG A 168 11.07 -12.64 4.59
N TYR A 169 10.63 -11.63 5.32
CA TYR A 169 9.75 -10.58 4.86
C TYR A 169 10.36 -9.20 5.10
N LYS A 170 10.16 -8.31 4.13
CA LYS A 170 10.42 -6.88 4.26
C LYS A 170 9.11 -6.13 4.03
N TYR A 171 8.82 -5.19 4.91
CA TYR A 171 7.67 -4.34 4.78
C TYR A 171 8.11 -2.89 4.57
N ARG A 172 7.41 -2.23 3.65
CA ARG A 172 7.46 -0.78 3.54
C ARG A 172 6.07 -0.23 3.78
N ILE A 173 5.99 0.92 4.42
CA ILE A 173 4.73 1.55 4.81
C ILE A 173 4.60 2.94 4.20
N MET A 174 3.37 3.37 4.03
CA MET A 174 3.05 4.77 3.87
C MET A 174 3.15 5.43 5.26
N PRO A 175 3.97 6.47 5.43
CA PRO A 175 4.00 7.22 6.69
C PRO A 175 2.63 7.85 6.95
N VAL A 176 2.18 7.78 8.21
CA VAL A 176 0.92 8.38 8.66
C VAL A 176 1.27 9.50 9.62
N ASP A 177 1.78 10.61 9.07
CA ASP A 177 2.11 11.79 9.83
C ASP A 177 1.00 12.84 9.66
N GLY A 178 0.20 13.06 10.72
CA GLY A 178 -0.83 14.07 10.74
C GLY A 178 -2.14 13.70 10.07
N GLU A 179 -2.86 14.71 9.57
CA GLU A 179 -4.13 14.53 8.90
C GLU A 179 -3.92 14.16 7.43
N LEU A 180 -4.47 13.02 7.04
CA LEU A 180 -4.39 12.52 5.67
C LEU A 180 -5.48 13.16 4.81
N GLU A 181 -5.26 14.39 4.38
CA GLU A 181 -6.16 15.09 3.48
C GLU A 181 -5.80 14.82 2.03
N TYR A 182 -6.77 14.33 1.27
CA TYR A 182 -6.60 13.97 -0.14
C TYR A 182 -7.81 14.41 -0.95
N THR A 183 -7.58 14.57 -2.24
CA THR A 183 -8.65 14.69 -3.24
C THR A 183 -8.67 13.44 -4.09
N PHE A 184 -9.82 12.77 -4.11
CA PHE A 184 -10.05 11.56 -4.87
C PHE A 184 -10.83 11.87 -6.16
N VAL A 185 -10.51 11.17 -7.22
CA VAL A 185 -11.24 11.22 -8.49
C VAL A 185 -11.62 9.79 -8.88
N GLY A 186 -12.90 9.52 -8.96
CA GLY A 186 -13.41 8.19 -9.26
C GLY A 186 -14.85 8.22 -9.68
N VAL A 187 -15.41 7.06 -9.97
CA VAL A 187 -16.83 6.89 -10.26
C VAL A 187 -17.58 6.57 -8.98
N GLN A 188 -18.64 7.32 -8.67
CA GLN A 188 -19.55 6.93 -7.59
C GLN A 188 -20.32 5.67 -8.01
N LYS A 189 -20.20 4.61 -7.22
CA LYS A 189 -20.89 3.34 -7.50
C LYS A 189 -21.24 2.61 -6.20
N ASN A 190 -22.55 2.43 -5.97
CA ASN A 190 -23.06 1.70 -4.80
C ASN A 190 -22.45 2.16 -3.46
N GLY A 191 -22.37 3.45 -3.24
CA GLY A 191 -21.82 4.02 -2.00
C GLY A 191 -20.31 3.97 -1.89
N ALA A 192 -19.61 3.82 -2.97
CA ALA A 192 -18.15 3.77 -3.00
C ALA A 192 -17.57 4.64 -4.13
N LEU A 193 -16.29 4.96 -3.99
CA LEU A 193 -15.47 5.47 -5.08
C LEU A 193 -14.72 4.31 -5.73
N VAL A 194 -14.91 4.20 -7.03
CA VAL A 194 -14.28 3.18 -7.86
C VAL A 194 -13.38 3.87 -8.89
N ARG A 195 -12.17 3.36 -9.05
CA ARG A 195 -11.25 3.87 -10.06
C ARG A 195 -11.81 3.65 -11.47
N ASP A 196 -11.79 4.68 -12.30
CA ASP A 196 -12.02 4.55 -13.74
C ASP A 196 -10.67 4.40 -14.46
N ASP A 197 -10.33 3.17 -14.79
CA ASP A 197 -9.07 2.86 -15.50
C ASP A 197 -8.98 3.50 -16.89
N SER A 198 -10.12 3.82 -17.50
CA SER A 198 -10.16 4.49 -18.81
C SER A 198 -9.63 5.92 -18.74
N LEU A 199 -9.70 6.55 -17.57
CA LEU A 199 -9.16 7.88 -17.36
C LEU A 199 -7.63 7.88 -17.25
N GLY A 200 -7.02 6.76 -16.83
CA GLY A 200 -5.59 6.65 -16.62
C GLY A 200 -5.03 7.69 -15.65
N LEU A 201 -5.90 8.21 -14.77
CA LEU A 201 -5.57 9.23 -13.79
C LEU A 201 -5.02 8.59 -12.53
N ILE A 202 -4.23 9.38 -11.80
CA ILE A 202 -3.97 9.12 -10.39
C ILE A 202 -5.29 9.33 -9.66
N ALA A 203 -5.79 8.28 -9.03
CA ALA A 203 -7.09 8.31 -8.36
C ALA A 203 -7.11 9.18 -7.09
N SER A 204 -5.93 9.55 -6.57
CA SER A 204 -5.78 10.36 -5.35
C SER A 204 -4.62 11.34 -5.47
N THR A 205 -4.79 12.51 -4.93
CA THR A 205 -3.76 13.58 -4.83
C THR A 205 -3.77 14.12 -3.42
N GLU A 206 -2.58 14.30 -2.83
CA GLU A 206 -2.43 14.90 -1.52
C GLU A 206 -2.98 16.34 -1.50
N GLY A 207 -3.63 16.69 -0.41
CA GLY A 207 -4.26 17.98 -0.18
C GLY A 207 -5.69 18.09 -0.69
N ILE A 208 -6.37 19.14 -0.23
CA ILE A 208 -7.74 19.49 -0.64
C ILE A 208 -7.67 20.42 -1.83
N LEU A 209 -8.12 19.94 -2.98
CA LEU A 209 -8.28 20.77 -4.17
C LEU A 209 -9.68 21.38 -4.17
N HIS A 210 -9.72 22.70 -4.35
CA HIS A 210 -10.96 23.45 -4.54
C HIS A 210 -11.18 23.76 -6.02
N PRO A 211 -12.44 23.79 -6.47
CA PRO A 211 -12.79 24.15 -7.86
C PRO A 211 -12.47 25.60 -8.20
#